data_12e6c030df57963cf22dff82ae1c44c6
#
_entry.id   12e6c030df57963cf22dff82ae1c44c6
#
_cell.length_a   1.000
_cell.length_b   1.000
_cell.length_c   1.000
_cell.angle_alpha   90.00
_cell.angle_beta   90.00
_cell.angle_gamma   90.00
#
_symmetry.space_group_name_H-M   'P 1'
#
loop_
_entity.id
_entity.type
_entity.pdbx_description
1 polymer ?
#
loop_
_entity_poly.entity_id
_entity_poly.type
_entity_poly.pdbx_seq_one_letter_code
_entity_poly.pdbx_strand_id
1 'polypeptide(L)'
;LVQPTKMELYMCNVDGSDLRQVTDLGNANWSPFFHPSGEKIIFCSNHASVMGFPFNLYMVDLDGNNLEQITFDEKFASFPVFSNDGKKIVFSSNRNNGGTRNTNVFIADWVE
;
A
#
# COMPACT_ATOMS: atom_id res chain seq x y z
N LEU A 1 16.31 3.49 14.22
CA LEU A 1 15.32 2.79 13.39
C LEU A 1 14.09 2.49 14.23
N VAL A 2 12.98 3.09 13.85
CA VAL A 2 11.70 2.77 14.47
C VAL A 2 11.20 1.46 13.83
N GLN A 3 10.97 0.45 14.64
CA GLN A 3 10.38 -0.79 14.16
C GLN A 3 8.94 -0.53 13.72
N PRO A 4 8.48 -1.08 12.59
CA PRO A 4 7.09 -0.97 12.20
C PRO A 4 6.20 -1.58 13.28
N THR A 5 5.26 -0.79 13.78
CA THR A 5 4.27 -1.26 14.75
C THR A 5 3.10 -1.90 14.05
N LYS A 6 2.30 -2.67 14.81
CA LYS A 6 1.08 -3.24 14.27
C LYS A 6 0.11 -2.13 13.88
N MET A 7 -0.29 -2.10 12.61
CA MET A 7 -1.25 -1.15 12.07
C MET A 7 -2.20 -1.86 11.11
N GLU A 8 -3.47 -1.49 11.15
CA GLU A 8 -4.47 -1.96 10.18
C GLU A 8 -5.16 -0.77 9.54
N LEU A 9 -5.74 -0.98 8.38
CA LEU A 9 -6.52 0.06 7.68
C LEU A 9 -7.94 0.11 8.24
N TYR A 10 -8.40 1.32 8.47
CA TYR A 10 -9.79 1.62 8.86
C TYR A 10 -10.38 2.62 7.89
N MET A 11 -11.68 2.60 7.74
CA MET A 11 -12.42 3.52 6.89
C MET A 11 -13.57 4.10 7.70
N CYS A 12 -13.87 5.38 7.46
CA CYS A 12 -15.02 6.05 8.06
C CYS A 12 -15.55 7.12 7.11
N ASN A 13 -16.72 7.64 7.40
CA ASN A 13 -17.23 8.81 6.71
C ASN A 13 -16.41 10.06 7.06
N VAL A 14 -16.50 11.09 6.25
CA VAL A 14 -15.74 12.34 6.44
C VAL A 14 -16.00 12.97 7.81
N ASP A 15 -17.20 12.79 8.34
CA ASP A 15 -17.58 13.30 9.68
C ASP A 15 -17.13 12.38 10.83
N GLY A 16 -16.42 11.28 10.52
CA GLY A 16 -15.93 10.31 11.51
C GLY A 16 -16.94 9.21 11.85
N SER A 17 -18.15 9.26 11.32
CA SER A 17 -19.15 8.22 11.56
C SER A 17 -18.85 6.96 10.75
N ASP A 18 -19.48 5.86 11.13
CA ASP A 18 -19.40 4.57 10.45
C ASP A 18 -17.96 4.07 10.31
N LEU A 19 -17.19 4.13 11.41
CA LEU A 19 -15.83 3.60 11.46
C LEU A 19 -15.85 2.08 11.33
N ARG A 20 -15.10 1.55 10.36
CA ARG A 20 -15.00 0.10 10.17
C ARG A 20 -13.57 -0.30 9.77
N GLN A 21 -13.17 -1.47 10.20
CA GLN A 21 -11.87 -2.04 9.88
C GLN A 21 -11.90 -2.66 8.49
N VAL A 22 -10.89 -2.35 7.67
CA VAL A 22 -10.76 -2.89 6.30
C VAL A 22 -9.83 -4.09 6.27
N THR A 23 -8.68 -4.02 6.97
CA THR A 23 -7.70 -5.11 6.98
C THR A 23 -7.56 -5.71 8.37
N ASP A 24 -7.22 -7.00 8.40
CA ASP A 24 -6.84 -7.73 9.61
C ASP A 24 -5.75 -8.73 9.24
N LEU A 25 -4.63 -8.20 8.75
CA LEU A 25 -3.53 -8.97 8.17
C LEU A 25 -2.37 -9.20 9.16
N GLY A 26 -2.33 -8.41 10.21
CA GLY A 26 -1.17 -8.38 11.12
C GLY A 26 -0.02 -7.56 10.55
N ASN A 27 1.02 -7.38 11.37
CA ASN A 27 2.16 -6.54 11.05
C ASN A 27 1.74 -5.09 10.73
N ALA A 28 2.39 -4.41 9.80
CA ALA A 28 2.12 -3.01 9.49
C ALA A 28 1.47 -2.86 8.13
N ASN A 29 0.26 -2.31 8.11
CA ASN A 29 -0.51 -2.00 6.91
C ASN A 29 -0.80 -0.51 6.93
N TRP A 30 -0.29 0.24 5.95
CA TRP A 30 -0.28 1.70 6.02
C TRP A 30 -0.29 2.35 4.64
N SER A 31 -0.29 3.68 4.62
CA SER A 31 -0.31 4.53 3.43
C SER A 31 -1.40 4.14 2.41
N PRO A 32 -2.67 4.08 2.83
CA PRO A 32 -3.76 3.72 1.93
C PRO A 32 -4.10 4.84 0.95
N PHE A 33 -4.56 4.46 -0.24
CA PHE A 33 -5.06 5.38 -1.24
C PHE A 33 -6.23 4.71 -1.98
N PHE A 34 -7.32 5.42 -2.16
CA PHE A 34 -8.46 4.90 -2.92
C PHE A 34 -8.12 4.77 -4.40
N HIS A 35 -8.45 3.63 -4.99
CA HIS A 35 -8.50 3.54 -6.44
C HIS A 35 -9.56 4.50 -6.96
N PRO A 36 -9.33 5.19 -8.12
CA PRO A 36 -10.29 6.16 -8.65
C PRO A 36 -11.70 5.61 -8.91
N SER A 37 -11.85 4.29 -9.06
CA SER A 37 -13.19 3.67 -9.14
C SER A 37 -14.01 3.80 -7.86
N GLY A 38 -13.36 4.07 -6.72
CA GLY A 38 -14.01 4.09 -5.42
C GLY A 38 -14.33 2.71 -4.85
N GLU A 39 -13.88 1.64 -5.49
CA GLU A 39 -14.23 0.27 -5.10
C GLU A 39 -13.09 -0.49 -4.41
N LYS A 40 -11.87 0.01 -4.51
CA LYS A 40 -10.67 -0.64 -3.98
C LYS A 40 -9.75 0.35 -3.29
N ILE A 41 -8.90 -0.20 -2.42
CA ILE A 41 -7.85 0.56 -1.73
C ILE A 41 -6.52 -0.11 -2.06
N ILE A 42 -5.53 0.69 -2.48
CA ILE A 42 -4.14 0.27 -2.57
C ILE A 42 -3.41 0.72 -1.30
N PHE A 43 -2.51 -0.10 -0.80
CA PHE A 43 -1.81 0.20 0.45
C PHE A 43 -0.45 -0.49 0.49
N CYS A 44 0.34 -0.14 1.48
CA CYS A 44 1.65 -0.73 1.73
C CYS A 44 1.57 -1.69 2.90
N SER A 45 2.23 -2.85 2.79
CA SER A 45 2.18 -3.85 3.85
C SER A 45 3.44 -4.70 3.90
N ASN A 46 3.81 -5.08 5.12
CA ASN A 46 4.82 -6.10 5.38
C ASN A 46 4.21 -7.36 6.00
N HIS A 47 2.89 -7.59 5.83
CA HIS A 47 2.22 -8.69 6.52
C HIS A 47 2.77 -10.07 6.16
N ALA A 48 3.32 -10.23 4.96
CA ALA A 48 3.92 -11.48 4.51
C ALA A 48 5.37 -11.66 5.00
N SER A 49 5.91 -10.66 5.69
CA SER A 49 7.30 -10.67 6.16
C SER A 49 7.42 -11.27 7.55
N VAL A 50 8.49 -12.02 7.77
CA VAL A 50 8.85 -12.55 9.10
C VAL A 50 9.71 -11.56 9.88
N MET A 51 10.52 -10.75 9.16
CA MET A 51 11.57 -9.90 9.75
C MET A 51 11.28 -8.39 9.62
N GLY A 52 10.05 -8.00 9.28
CA GLY A 52 9.67 -6.60 9.11
C GLY A 52 9.88 -6.04 7.70
N PHE A 53 10.61 -6.72 6.85
CA PHE A 53 10.79 -6.41 5.44
C PHE A 53 10.66 -7.69 4.62
N PRO A 54 10.24 -7.63 3.34
CA PRO A 54 9.96 -6.42 2.58
C PRO A 54 8.60 -5.80 2.86
N PHE A 55 8.47 -4.52 2.47
CA PHE A 55 7.19 -3.85 2.29
C PHE A 55 6.82 -3.86 0.82
N ASN A 56 5.59 -4.24 0.51
CA ASN A 56 5.08 -4.24 -0.86
C ASN A 56 3.71 -3.58 -0.94
N LEU A 57 3.31 -3.24 -2.15
CA LEU A 57 1.99 -2.70 -2.43
C LEU A 57 0.99 -3.84 -2.60
N TYR A 58 -0.16 -3.67 -1.99
CA TYR A 58 -1.30 -4.59 -2.05
C TYR A 58 -2.56 -3.81 -2.37
N MET A 59 -3.54 -4.51 -2.88
CA MET A 59 -4.85 -3.96 -3.19
C MET A 59 -5.93 -4.83 -2.57
N VAL A 60 -6.99 -4.20 -2.09
CA VAL A 60 -8.07 -4.89 -1.40
C VAL A 60 -9.39 -4.18 -1.72
N ASP A 61 -10.49 -4.94 -1.71
CA ASP A 61 -11.82 -4.34 -1.78
C ASP A 61 -12.15 -3.58 -0.49
N LEU A 62 -13.16 -2.69 -0.55
CA LEU A 62 -13.52 -1.88 0.61
C LEU A 62 -13.98 -2.70 1.82
N ASP A 63 -14.45 -3.92 1.59
CA ASP A 63 -14.88 -4.84 2.65
C ASP A 63 -13.74 -5.74 3.18
N GLY A 64 -12.52 -5.56 2.67
CA GLY A 64 -11.35 -6.33 3.08
C GLY A 64 -11.14 -7.63 2.31
N ASN A 65 -12.00 -7.94 1.35
CA ASN A 65 -11.89 -9.15 0.54
C ASN A 65 -11.01 -8.94 -0.70
N ASN A 66 -10.66 -10.04 -1.36
CA ASN A 66 -9.92 -10.07 -2.63
C ASN A 66 -8.58 -9.35 -2.55
N LEU A 67 -7.81 -9.64 -1.52
CA LEU A 67 -6.45 -9.13 -1.35
C LEU A 67 -5.58 -9.58 -2.53
N GLU A 68 -4.88 -8.64 -3.15
CA GLU A 68 -4.00 -8.88 -4.28
C GLU A 68 -2.66 -8.18 -4.05
N GLN A 69 -1.56 -8.88 -4.27
CA GLN A 69 -0.23 -8.30 -4.21
C GLN A 69 0.10 -7.62 -5.54
N ILE A 70 0.55 -6.37 -5.49
CA ILE A 70 0.81 -5.55 -6.68
C ILE A 70 2.29 -5.47 -7.02
N THR A 71 3.15 -5.33 -6.01
CA THR A 71 4.60 -5.33 -6.21
C THR A 71 5.23 -6.52 -5.51
N PHE A 72 6.41 -6.92 -5.99
CA PHE A 72 7.12 -8.10 -5.50
C PHE A 72 8.58 -7.75 -5.21
N ASP A 73 8.81 -6.59 -4.61
CA ASP A 73 10.15 -6.12 -4.26
C ASP A 73 10.70 -6.89 -3.08
N GLU A 74 12.02 -7.00 -3.04
CA GLU A 74 12.71 -7.65 -1.93
C GLU A 74 12.95 -6.72 -0.75
N LYS A 75 12.73 -5.41 -0.92
CA LYS A 75 13.05 -4.42 0.11
C LYS A 75 11.89 -3.51 0.46
N PHE A 76 11.52 -2.60 -0.44
CA PHE A 76 10.58 -1.54 -0.09
C PHE A 76 9.86 -0.97 -1.30
N ALA A 77 8.53 -0.95 -1.22
CA ALA A 77 7.65 -0.15 -2.08
C ALA A 77 6.53 0.40 -1.21
N SER A 78 6.25 1.70 -1.29
CA SER A 78 5.29 2.36 -0.41
C SER A 78 4.74 3.64 -1.03
N PHE A 79 3.79 4.26 -0.33
CA PHE A 79 3.16 5.54 -0.67
C PHE A 79 2.55 5.56 -2.06
N PRO A 80 1.64 4.61 -2.36
CA PRO A 80 1.02 4.56 -3.68
C PRO A 80 -0.02 5.67 -3.84
N VAL A 81 -0.04 6.28 -5.03
CA VAL A 81 -1.02 7.30 -5.41
C VAL A 81 -1.42 7.05 -6.85
N PHE A 82 -2.72 6.99 -7.14
CA PHE A 82 -3.23 6.92 -8.50
C PHE A 82 -3.42 8.30 -9.11
N SER A 83 -3.24 8.40 -10.43
CA SER A 83 -3.75 9.53 -11.19
C SER A 83 -5.29 9.52 -11.18
N ASN A 84 -5.88 10.70 -11.39
CA ASN A 84 -7.35 10.83 -11.34
C ASN A 84 -8.07 9.94 -12.36
N ASP A 85 -7.44 9.69 -13.49
CA ASP A 85 -8.00 8.82 -14.55
C ASP A 85 -7.74 7.33 -14.32
N GLY A 86 -7.00 6.98 -13.26
CA GLY A 86 -6.67 5.60 -12.94
C GLY A 86 -5.66 4.93 -13.86
N LYS A 87 -5.02 5.67 -14.75
CA LYS A 87 -4.10 5.10 -15.75
C LYS A 87 -2.64 5.06 -15.31
N LYS A 88 -2.29 5.81 -14.27
CA LYS A 88 -0.93 5.89 -13.74
C LYS A 88 -0.93 5.65 -12.25
N ILE A 89 0.15 5.07 -11.76
CA ILE A 89 0.43 4.97 -10.33
C ILE A 89 1.81 5.56 -10.06
N VAL A 90 1.92 6.29 -8.97
CA VAL A 90 3.18 6.81 -8.45
C VAL A 90 3.42 6.15 -7.09
N PHE A 91 4.65 5.74 -6.85
CA PHE A 91 5.00 5.14 -5.56
C PHE A 91 6.48 5.37 -5.26
N SER A 92 6.86 5.16 -4.02
CA SER A 92 8.25 5.26 -3.57
C SER A 92 8.87 3.87 -3.46
N SER A 93 10.12 3.73 -3.87
CA SER A 93 10.82 2.46 -3.82
C SER A 93 12.32 2.67 -3.75
N ASN A 94 13.01 1.69 -3.18
CA ASN A 94 14.47 1.65 -3.18
C ASN A 94 15.04 0.73 -4.26
N ARG A 95 14.20 0.30 -5.21
CA ARG A 95 14.67 -0.47 -6.37
C ARG A 95 15.61 0.38 -7.25
N ASN A 96 16.51 -0.25 -7.97
CA ASN A 96 17.40 0.39 -8.93
C ASN A 96 18.18 1.57 -8.35
N ASN A 97 18.58 1.47 -7.08
CA ASN A 97 19.28 2.56 -6.39
C ASN A 97 20.81 2.45 -6.45
N GLY A 98 21.34 1.50 -7.25
CA GLY A 98 22.78 1.30 -7.40
C GLY A 98 23.46 0.74 -6.14
N GLY A 99 22.69 0.07 -5.27
CA GLY A 99 23.22 -0.48 -4.02
C GLY A 99 23.32 0.55 -2.89
N THR A 100 22.77 1.73 -3.07
CA THR A 100 22.71 2.78 -2.05
C THR A 100 21.53 2.56 -1.11
N ARG A 101 21.30 3.51 -0.18
CA ARG A 101 20.10 3.54 0.67
C ARG A 101 19.02 4.46 0.13
N ASN A 102 19.18 4.95 -1.09
CA ASN A 102 18.27 5.92 -1.66
C ASN A 102 16.90 5.30 -1.95
N THR A 103 15.86 6.06 -1.63
CA THR A 103 14.49 5.80 -2.03
C THR A 103 14.10 6.86 -3.05
N ASN A 104 13.56 6.42 -4.16
CA ASN A 104 13.17 7.30 -5.26
C ASN A 104 11.68 7.16 -5.56
N VAL A 105 11.17 8.11 -6.33
CA VAL A 105 9.77 8.10 -6.78
C VAL A 105 9.72 7.49 -8.17
N PHE A 106 8.81 6.57 -8.37
CA PHE A 106 8.59 5.87 -9.64
C PHE A 106 7.17 6.13 -10.12
N ILE A 107 7.02 6.19 -11.43
CA ILE A 107 5.72 6.25 -12.08
C ILE A 107 5.59 5.06 -13.03
N ALA A 108 4.43 4.45 -13.03
CA ALA A 108 4.14 3.31 -13.89
C ALA A 108 2.74 3.42 -14.48
N ASP A 109 2.55 2.80 -15.63
CA ASP A 109 1.22 2.62 -16.19
C ASP A 109 0.45 1.59 -15.37
N TRP A 110 -0.81 1.87 -15.12
CA TRP A 110 -1.74 0.94 -14.49
C TRP A 110 -2.58 0.26 -15.55
N VAL A 111 -2.52 -1.05 -15.59
CA VAL A 111 -3.27 -1.89 -16.53
C VAL A 111 -4.23 -2.77 -15.74
N GLU A 112 -5.48 -2.69 -16.09
CA GLU A 112 -6.54 -3.49 -15.46
C GLU A 112 -6.52 -4.95 -15.99
#